data_77317ca8a02c7f4869234e835f8d0da9
#
_entry.id   77317ca8a02c7f4869234e835f8d0da9
#
_cell.length_a   1.000
_cell.length_b   1.000
_cell.length_c   1.000
_cell.angle_alpha   90.00
_cell.angle_beta   90.00
_cell.angle_gamma   90.00
#
_symmetry.space_group_name_H-M   'P 1'
#
loop_
_entity.id
_entity.type
_entity.pdbx_description
1 polymer ?
#
loop_
_entity_poly.entity_id
_entity_poly.type
_entity_poly.pdbx_seq_one_letter_code
_entity_poly.pdbx_strand_id
1 'polypeptide(L)'
;MGHWSRIGLTWWTAVAVIAMGAPAVVAVEQENVIVKEEFLVQGRDQGVKLFVREKQLANLPKVTRDNVVLFVHGLPSPASVIFDLGVPGYSWVDYMAERGFDAFTLDVRGFGRSTRPQEMKELREHNLPLVRADQVMRDIDATVDYIRSKRKVDKVNLVGYSIGASWCALYSTLHPDKVNKLVMYGAVYGKNPTFVKAFGDPTNPDRPYYEMGAYRYVPRSEILDSWDAWIKPELRDVWREKEVIDAWIDAIFASDPTARQRSPESIQVPNGPYIDWHEIHAGRSLFDPTKIKAPTLIVRGSAGELISSEAAEELLQKLTSAPYKRRLDIGDSTHFALLEKNHLQLYRVVQAFLEE
;
A
#
# COMPACT_ATOMS: atom_id res chain seq x y z
N MET A 1 17.27 8.24 -108.48
CA MET A 1 15.97 8.01 -107.92
C MET A 1 16.12 7.99 -106.40
N GLY A 2 15.82 9.06 -105.80
CA GLY A 2 16.09 9.25 -104.39
C GLY A 2 14.83 9.56 -103.62
N HIS A 3 14.65 8.96 -102.50
CA HIS A 3 13.57 9.31 -101.58
C HIS A 3 14.20 9.98 -100.29
N TRP A 4 13.71 11.16 -100.04
CA TRP A 4 13.97 11.91 -98.78
C TRP A 4 12.96 11.49 -97.78
N SER A 5 13.39 11.02 -96.64
CA SER A 5 12.55 10.85 -95.43
C SER A 5 12.88 11.89 -94.34
N ARG A 6 11.85 12.59 -93.91
CA ARG A 6 11.91 13.67 -92.95
C ARG A 6 12.06 13.07 -91.53
N ILE A 7 12.97 13.58 -90.76
CA ILE A 7 13.15 13.33 -89.31
C ILE A 7 12.29 14.33 -88.55
N GLY A 8 11.24 13.81 -87.85
CA GLY A 8 10.44 14.61 -86.97
C GLY A 8 11.05 14.62 -85.58
N LEU A 9 11.39 15.81 -85.09
CA LEU A 9 11.83 16.03 -83.66
C LEU A 9 10.57 16.13 -82.81
N THR A 10 10.36 15.17 -81.92
CA THR A 10 9.33 15.24 -80.88
C THR A 10 10.01 15.74 -79.59
N TRP A 11 9.57 16.93 -79.08
CA TRP A 11 9.97 17.49 -77.79
C TRP A 11 9.16 16.81 -76.69
N TRP A 12 9.84 16.13 -75.74
CA TRP A 12 9.26 15.66 -74.52
C TRP A 12 9.44 16.72 -73.46
N THR A 13 8.34 17.35 -73.01
CA THR A 13 8.34 18.20 -71.82
C THR A 13 8.25 17.30 -70.65
N ALA A 14 9.35 17.22 -69.83
CA ALA A 14 9.37 16.57 -68.54
C ALA A 14 8.66 17.47 -67.52
N VAL A 15 7.52 17.04 -67.01
CA VAL A 15 6.85 17.65 -65.85
C VAL A 15 7.51 17.09 -64.60
N ALA A 16 8.30 17.90 -63.88
CA ALA A 16 8.83 17.56 -62.55
C ALA A 16 7.71 17.70 -61.51
N VAL A 17 7.19 16.60 -61.02
CA VAL A 17 6.32 16.58 -59.84
C VAL A 17 7.18 16.74 -58.63
N ILE A 18 7.16 17.92 -58.01
CA ILE A 18 7.76 18.17 -56.69
C ILE A 18 6.79 17.57 -55.65
N ALA A 19 7.10 16.39 -55.15
CA ALA A 19 6.43 15.84 -53.97
C ALA A 19 6.85 16.67 -52.73
N MET A 20 5.99 17.57 -52.29
CA MET A 20 6.11 18.20 -50.97
C MET A 20 5.86 17.11 -49.93
N GLY A 21 6.95 16.60 -49.35
CA GLY A 21 6.89 15.74 -48.16
C GLY A 21 6.29 16.54 -47.01
N ALA A 22 5.17 16.11 -46.45
CA ALA A 22 4.65 16.62 -45.20
C ALA A 22 5.72 16.39 -44.12
N PRO A 23 5.96 17.39 -43.20
CA PRO A 23 6.88 17.17 -42.14
C PRO A 23 6.36 16.00 -41.26
N ALA A 24 7.21 15.00 -41.04
CA ALA A 24 6.92 13.96 -40.10
C ALA A 24 6.86 14.64 -38.70
N VAL A 25 5.68 14.69 -38.11
CA VAL A 25 5.50 15.07 -36.73
C VAL A 25 6.14 13.94 -35.90
N VAL A 26 7.38 14.12 -35.47
CA VAL A 26 7.98 13.27 -34.47
C VAL A 26 7.20 13.56 -33.18
N ALA A 27 6.31 12.65 -32.81
CA ALA A 27 5.71 12.66 -31.49
C ALA A 27 6.88 12.48 -30.51
N VAL A 28 7.25 13.55 -29.82
CA VAL A 28 8.12 13.46 -28.64
C VAL A 28 7.30 12.68 -27.63
N GLU A 29 7.68 11.43 -27.37
CA GLU A 29 7.17 10.71 -26.19
C GLU A 29 7.46 11.59 -24.98
N GLN A 30 6.41 12.16 -24.40
CA GLN A 30 6.53 12.87 -23.14
C GLN A 30 6.93 11.81 -22.11
N GLU A 31 8.18 11.85 -21.65
CA GLU A 31 8.63 11.02 -20.55
C GLU A 31 7.65 11.20 -19.38
N ASN A 32 7.08 10.09 -18.90
CA ASN A 32 6.20 10.05 -17.75
C ASN A 32 7.02 10.31 -16.47
N VAL A 33 7.36 11.57 -16.22
CA VAL A 33 8.14 11.98 -15.04
C VAL A 33 7.25 11.88 -13.81
N ILE A 34 7.64 11.05 -12.86
CA ILE A 34 6.99 10.98 -11.55
C ILE A 34 7.57 12.08 -10.66
N VAL A 35 6.69 12.92 -10.12
CA VAL A 35 7.00 13.90 -9.08
C VAL A 35 6.75 13.27 -7.72
N LYS A 36 7.72 13.40 -6.82
CA LYS A 36 7.63 12.99 -5.42
C LYS A 36 7.62 14.21 -4.52
N GLU A 37 6.61 14.29 -3.65
CA GLU A 37 6.54 15.29 -2.58
C GLU A 37 6.42 14.61 -1.20
N GLU A 38 6.94 15.26 -0.18
CA GLU A 38 6.93 14.74 1.20
C GLU A 38 6.45 15.83 2.16
N PHE A 39 5.53 15.47 3.04
CA PHE A 39 4.89 16.40 3.97
C PHE A 39 4.95 15.88 5.41
N LEU A 40 4.95 16.80 6.35
CA LEU A 40 4.63 16.53 7.75
C LEU A 40 3.24 17.13 8.04
N VAL A 41 2.21 16.30 7.91
CA VAL A 41 0.82 16.69 8.15
C VAL A 41 0.57 16.77 9.66
N GLN A 42 -0.10 17.83 10.11
CA GLN A 42 -0.48 17.94 11.52
C GLN A 42 -1.55 16.90 11.86
N GLY A 43 -1.26 16.04 12.82
CA GLY A 43 -2.22 15.07 13.35
C GLY A 43 -3.33 15.73 14.17
N ARG A 44 -4.37 14.96 14.52
CA ARG A 44 -5.47 15.43 15.39
C ARG A 44 -5.02 15.64 16.83
N ASP A 45 -4.05 14.87 17.30
CA ASP A 45 -3.50 15.00 18.63
C ASP A 45 -2.38 16.05 18.66
N GLN A 46 -2.28 16.79 19.78
CA GLN A 46 -1.28 17.84 19.94
C GLN A 46 0.14 17.25 19.83
N GLY A 47 0.99 17.92 19.04
CA GLY A 47 2.39 17.52 18.86
C GLY A 47 2.63 16.36 17.90
N VAL A 48 1.56 15.72 17.39
CA VAL A 48 1.70 14.63 16.41
C VAL A 48 1.82 15.23 15.02
N LYS A 49 2.90 14.88 14.32
CA LYS A 49 3.10 15.14 12.90
C LYS A 49 3.23 13.83 12.16
N LEU A 50 2.48 13.68 11.09
CA LEU A 50 2.36 12.47 10.29
C LEU A 50 3.15 12.64 8.99
N PHE A 51 4.06 11.73 8.72
CA PHE A 51 4.79 11.73 7.47
C PHE A 51 3.90 11.16 6.36
N VAL A 52 3.73 11.96 5.32
CA VAL A 52 2.97 11.61 4.12
C VAL A 52 3.87 11.81 2.90
N ARG A 53 3.97 10.80 2.06
CA ARG A 53 4.63 10.90 0.75
C ARG A 53 3.58 10.83 -0.34
N GLU A 54 3.76 11.62 -1.35
CA GLU A 54 2.92 11.70 -2.54
C GLU A 54 3.77 11.43 -3.78
N LYS A 55 3.24 10.64 -4.70
CA LYS A 55 3.81 10.42 -6.03
C LYS A 55 2.71 10.49 -7.09
N GLN A 56 2.98 11.27 -8.14
CA GLN A 56 2.08 11.43 -9.29
C GLN A 56 2.88 11.77 -10.54
N LEU A 57 2.26 11.68 -11.71
CA LEU A 57 2.85 12.22 -12.93
C LEU A 57 2.94 13.76 -12.85
N ALA A 58 4.04 14.32 -13.32
CA ALA A 58 4.24 15.77 -13.41
C ALA A 58 3.15 16.44 -14.28
N ASN A 59 2.65 15.74 -15.26
CA ASN A 59 1.61 16.17 -16.20
C ASN A 59 0.25 15.51 -15.94
N LEU A 60 -0.05 15.11 -14.70
CA LEU A 60 -1.34 14.49 -14.35
C LEU A 60 -2.50 15.42 -14.77
N PRO A 61 -3.34 15.02 -15.76
CA PRO A 61 -4.24 15.98 -16.41
C PRO A 61 -5.34 16.47 -15.50
N LYS A 62 -5.85 15.60 -14.63
CA LYS A 62 -6.98 15.91 -13.73
C LYS A 62 -6.94 15.02 -12.51
N VAL A 63 -7.01 15.65 -11.35
CA VAL A 63 -7.20 14.97 -10.08
C VAL A 63 -8.69 14.92 -9.75
N THR A 64 -9.20 13.72 -9.46
CA THR A 64 -10.58 13.46 -9.03
C THR A 64 -10.56 12.46 -7.88
N ARG A 65 -11.69 12.28 -7.20
CA ARG A 65 -11.79 11.26 -6.15
C ARG A 65 -11.47 9.84 -6.64
N ASP A 66 -11.61 9.58 -7.95
CA ASP A 66 -11.44 8.23 -8.52
C ASP A 66 -9.96 7.89 -8.69
N ASN A 67 -9.09 8.88 -8.90
CA ASN A 67 -7.65 8.67 -9.06
C ASN A 67 -6.77 9.15 -7.89
N VAL A 68 -7.36 9.56 -6.76
CA VAL A 68 -6.61 9.85 -5.53
C VAL A 68 -6.66 8.63 -4.62
N VAL A 69 -5.50 8.13 -4.19
CA VAL A 69 -5.40 6.92 -3.36
C VAL A 69 -4.44 7.11 -2.20
N LEU A 70 -4.88 6.70 -1.00
CA LEU A 70 -4.07 6.66 0.22
C LEU A 70 -3.75 5.20 0.60
N PHE A 71 -2.45 4.90 0.74
CA PHE A 71 -1.93 3.63 1.20
C PHE A 71 -1.64 3.66 2.69
N VAL A 72 -2.17 2.67 3.44
CA VAL A 72 -2.00 2.52 4.89
C VAL A 72 -1.35 1.17 5.20
N HIS A 73 -0.19 1.22 5.86
CA HIS A 73 0.64 0.05 6.12
C HIS A 73 0.13 -0.86 7.25
N GLY A 74 0.71 -2.07 7.28
CA GLY A 74 0.64 -2.98 8.43
C GLY A 74 1.90 -2.95 9.28
N LEU A 75 2.28 -4.09 9.86
CA LEU A 75 3.45 -4.27 10.71
C LEU A 75 4.55 -5.07 9.99
N PRO A 76 5.81 -4.85 10.32
CA PRO A 76 6.37 -3.76 11.12
C PRO A 76 6.82 -2.56 10.27
N SER A 77 6.58 -2.59 8.96
CA SER A 77 7.12 -1.65 7.97
C SER A 77 6.24 -0.42 7.81
N PRO A 78 6.78 0.82 7.81
CA PRO A 78 6.03 2.02 7.48
C PRO A 78 5.61 2.05 6.01
N ALA A 79 4.58 2.82 5.68
CA ALA A 79 4.03 2.90 4.32
C ALA A 79 5.03 3.43 3.30
N SER A 80 5.84 4.41 3.70
CA SER A 80 6.90 4.98 2.88
C SER A 80 8.01 3.99 2.50
N VAL A 81 8.03 2.80 3.11
CA VAL A 81 8.94 1.70 2.79
C VAL A 81 8.22 0.57 2.07
N ILE A 82 7.13 0.05 2.65
CA ILE A 82 6.48 -1.17 2.14
C ILE A 82 5.78 -0.96 0.79
N PHE A 83 5.26 0.26 0.52
CA PHE A 83 4.61 0.59 -0.75
C PHE A 83 5.50 1.36 -1.72
N ASP A 84 6.68 1.80 -1.28
CA ASP A 84 7.60 2.60 -2.08
C ASP A 84 9.05 2.11 -1.91
N LEU A 85 9.25 0.81 -2.15
CA LEU A 85 10.58 0.22 -2.06
C LEU A 85 11.45 0.69 -3.24
N GLY A 86 12.68 1.14 -2.95
CA GLY A 86 13.63 1.67 -3.93
C GLY A 86 14.31 0.60 -4.80
N VAL A 87 13.59 -0.47 -5.16
CA VAL A 87 14.02 -1.50 -6.10
C VAL A 87 13.20 -1.35 -7.38
N PRO A 88 13.82 -1.34 -8.57
CA PRO A 88 13.08 -1.20 -9.83
C PRO A 88 11.92 -2.18 -9.94
N GLY A 89 10.72 -1.67 -10.21
CA GLY A 89 9.49 -2.46 -10.33
C GLY A 89 8.77 -2.77 -9.01
N TYR A 90 9.38 -2.52 -7.84
CA TYR A 90 8.81 -2.84 -6.53
C TYR A 90 8.25 -1.64 -5.76
N SER A 91 8.15 -0.47 -6.38
CA SER A 91 7.37 0.65 -5.85
C SER A 91 5.92 0.57 -6.36
N TRP A 92 4.99 0.19 -5.48
CA TRP A 92 3.57 0.17 -5.85
C TRP A 92 3.01 1.57 -6.11
N VAL A 93 3.50 2.58 -5.38
CA VAL A 93 3.07 3.96 -5.61
C VAL A 93 3.61 4.53 -6.93
N ASP A 94 4.83 4.14 -7.39
CA ASP A 94 5.30 4.49 -8.74
C ASP A 94 4.43 3.83 -9.79
N TYR A 95 4.13 2.53 -9.63
CA TYR A 95 3.23 1.80 -10.51
C TYR A 95 1.86 2.50 -10.67
N MET A 96 1.28 2.99 -9.56
CA MET A 96 0.01 3.72 -9.60
C MET A 96 0.17 5.10 -10.23
N ALA A 97 1.23 5.83 -9.90
CA ALA A 97 1.51 7.14 -10.48
C ALA A 97 1.65 7.09 -12.01
N GLU A 98 2.41 6.13 -12.53
CA GLU A 98 2.56 5.88 -13.98
C GLU A 98 1.22 5.65 -14.69
N ARG A 99 0.19 5.23 -13.96
CA ARG A 99 -1.16 4.94 -14.46
C ARG A 99 -2.18 6.04 -14.16
N GLY A 100 -1.67 7.23 -13.85
CA GLY A 100 -2.51 8.41 -13.68
C GLY A 100 -3.18 8.54 -12.33
N PHE A 101 -2.72 7.82 -11.32
CA PHE A 101 -3.15 8.03 -9.94
C PHE A 101 -2.26 9.07 -9.24
N ASP A 102 -2.87 9.77 -8.31
CA ASP A 102 -2.21 10.57 -7.31
C ASP A 102 -2.12 9.74 -6.02
N ALA A 103 -0.95 9.13 -5.81
CA ALA A 103 -0.74 8.09 -4.81
C ALA A 103 -0.04 8.64 -3.57
N PHE A 104 -0.71 8.50 -2.41
CA PHE A 104 -0.23 8.92 -1.11
C PHE A 104 0.10 7.71 -0.22
N THR A 105 1.15 7.83 0.60
CA THR A 105 1.45 6.89 1.69
C THR A 105 1.41 7.61 3.02
N LEU A 106 0.87 6.96 4.06
CA LEU A 106 0.85 7.45 5.43
C LEU A 106 1.72 6.55 6.31
N ASP A 107 2.79 7.09 6.87
CA ASP A 107 3.42 6.46 8.04
C ASP A 107 2.58 6.81 9.27
N VAL A 108 1.97 5.80 9.90
CA VAL A 108 1.21 5.98 11.15
C VAL A 108 2.16 6.41 12.27
N ARG A 109 1.67 7.20 13.25
CA ARG A 109 2.48 7.58 14.42
C ARG A 109 3.22 6.38 15.01
N GLY A 110 4.42 6.59 15.48
CA GLY A 110 5.28 5.52 16.01
C GLY A 110 6.06 4.75 14.95
N PHE A 111 5.77 4.97 13.66
CA PHE A 111 6.44 4.32 12.54
C PHE A 111 7.13 5.33 11.62
N GLY A 112 8.16 4.87 10.91
CA GLY A 112 8.83 5.62 9.88
C GLY A 112 9.29 7.01 10.33
N ARG A 113 8.91 7.99 9.54
CA ARG A 113 9.25 9.41 9.77
C ARG A 113 8.16 10.20 10.50
N SER A 114 7.05 9.55 10.87
CA SER A 114 6.02 10.15 11.72
C SER A 114 6.47 10.31 13.16
N THR A 115 5.80 11.19 13.90
CA THR A 115 6.08 11.40 15.32
C THR A 115 6.04 10.08 16.07
N ARG A 116 7.13 9.77 16.79
CA ARG A 116 7.16 8.72 17.81
C ARG A 116 6.62 9.30 19.11
N PRO A 117 5.54 8.76 19.70
CA PRO A 117 5.02 9.18 21.00
C PRO A 117 6.11 9.27 22.05
N GLN A 118 5.98 10.20 23.01
CA GLN A 118 6.99 10.42 24.05
C GLN A 118 7.24 9.16 24.86
N GLU A 119 6.22 8.35 25.08
CA GLU A 119 6.26 7.08 25.81
C GLU A 119 7.17 6.03 25.14
N MET A 120 7.45 6.18 23.83
CA MET A 120 8.45 5.33 23.16
C MET A 120 9.91 5.70 23.53
N LYS A 121 10.13 6.79 24.24
CA LYS A 121 11.45 7.18 24.76
C LYS A 121 11.65 6.78 26.23
N GLU A 122 10.60 6.30 26.87
CA GLU A 122 10.58 5.85 28.24
C GLU A 122 10.79 4.33 28.32
N LEU A 123 10.91 3.78 29.52
CA LEU A 123 10.91 2.34 29.70
C LEU A 123 9.54 1.78 29.28
N ARG A 124 9.55 0.77 28.41
CA ARG A 124 8.32 0.25 27.78
C ARG A 124 7.26 -0.19 28.79
N GLU A 125 7.69 -0.73 29.93
CA GLU A 125 6.84 -1.25 31.02
C GLU A 125 6.15 -0.14 31.83
N HIS A 126 6.55 1.12 31.68
CA HIS A 126 5.90 2.25 32.34
C HIS A 126 4.60 2.70 31.66
N ASN A 127 4.36 2.23 30.44
CA ASN A 127 3.22 2.65 29.65
C ASN A 127 2.48 1.46 29.04
N LEU A 128 1.19 1.62 28.83
CA LEU A 128 0.36 0.64 28.11
C LEU A 128 0.72 0.57 26.62
N PRO A 129 0.34 -0.50 25.92
CA PRO A 129 0.54 -0.62 24.47
C PRO A 129 0.02 0.59 23.70
N LEU A 130 0.91 1.25 22.94
CA LEU A 130 0.66 2.48 22.20
C LEU A 130 0.18 2.19 20.78
N VAL A 131 -0.44 3.20 20.16
CA VAL A 131 -0.86 3.18 18.75
C VAL A 131 -1.94 2.12 18.51
N ARG A 132 -2.98 2.15 19.36
CA ARG A 132 -4.21 1.39 19.18
C ARG A 132 -5.05 1.98 18.05
N ALA A 133 -6.03 1.21 17.58
CA ALA A 133 -6.89 1.59 16.47
C ALA A 133 -7.52 2.98 16.61
N ASP A 134 -7.91 3.41 17.82
CA ASP A 134 -8.46 4.74 18.07
C ASP A 134 -7.49 5.87 17.75
N GLN A 135 -6.20 5.68 18.05
CA GLN A 135 -5.14 6.64 17.70
C GLN A 135 -4.88 6.64 16.19
N VAL A 136 -4.87 5.45 15.57
CA VAL A 136 -4.69 5.32 14.12
C VAL A 136 -5.85 5.95 13.35
N MET A 137 -7.09 5.86 13.84
CA MET A 137 -8.24 6.54 13.22
C MET A 137 -8.02 8.05 13.15
N ARG A 138 -7.45 8.66 14.20
CA ARG A 138 -7.12 10.09 14.19
C ARG A 138 -6.01 10.43 13.18
N ASP A 139 -5.05 9.53 12.98
CA ASP A 139 -3.98 9.72 11.98
C ASP A 139 -4.50 9.61 10.55
N ILE A 140 -5.31 8.60 10.27
CA ILE A 140 -5.95 8.44 8.95
C ILE A 140 -6.86 9.62 8.67
N ASP A 141 -7.68 10.07 9.64
CA ASP A 141 -8.61 11.19 9.47
C ASP A 141 -7.88 12.51 9.17
N ALA A 142 -6.79 12.81 9.90
CA ALA A 142 -5.98 13.98 9.61
C ALA A 142 -5.37 13.95 8.20
N THR A 143 -4.88 12.78 7.78
CA THR A 143 -4.27 12.59 6.47
C THR A 143 -5.30 12.67 5.34
N VAL A 144 -6.45 12.02 5.49
CA VAL A 144 -7.55 12.08 4.52
C VAL A 144 -8.04 13.52 4.33
N ASP A 145 -8.26 14.28 5.43
CA ASP A 145 -8.69 15.66 5.31
C ASP A 145 -7.62 16.57 4.68
N TYR A 146 -6.34 16.32 4.96
CA TYR A 146 -5.23 17.00 4.28
C TYR A 146 -5.28 16.74 2.76
N ILE A 147 -5.39 15.47 2.33
CA ILE A 147 -5.46 15.10 0.92
C ILE A 147 -6.68 15.72 0.25
N ARG A 148 -7.86 15.60 0.87
CA ARG A 148 -9.11 16.17 0.35
C ARG A 148 -9.00 17.69 0.15
N SER A 149 -8.40 18.39 1.10
CA SER A 149 -8.17 19.83 1.02
C SER A 149 -7.15 20.19 -0.07
N LYS A 150 -5.99 19.48 -0.11
CA LYS A 150 -4.94 19.72 -1.09
C LYS A 150 -5.44 19.49 -2.52
N ARG A 151 -6.24 18.43 -2.74
CA ARG A 151 -6.72 18.00 -4.06
C ARG A 151 -8.12 18.48 -4.41
N LYS A 152 -8.81 19.12 -3.48
CA LYS A 152 -10.19 19.60 -3.64
C LYS A 152 -11.16 18.49 -4.07
N VAL A 153 -10.99 17.31 -3.48
CA VAL A 153 -11.86 16.15 -3.68
C VAL A 153 -12.72 15.89 -2.44
N ASP A 154 -13.90 15.36 -2.63
CA ASP A 154 -14.84 15.04 -1.53
C ASP A 154 -14.48 13.72 -0.84
N LYS A 155 -13.87 12.76 -1.59
CA LYS A 155 -13.53 11.42 -1.12
C LYS A 155 -12.16 10.99 -1.64
N VAL A 156 -11.56 9.97 -0.99
CA VAL A 156 -10.32 9.32 -1.41
C VAL A 156 -10.50 7.80 -1.46
N ASN A 157 -9.74 7.13 -2.31
CA ASN A 157 -9.63 5.68 -2.28
C ASN A 157 -8.66 5.27 -1.16
N LEU A 158 -8.96 4.18 -0.45
CA LEU A 158 -8.09 3.62 0.59
C LEU A 158 -7.57 2.25 0.17
N VAL A 159 -6.27 2.04 0.28
CA VAL A 159 -5.61 0.74 0.14
C VAL A 159 -4.93 0.43 1.45
N GLY A 160 -5.48 -0.51 2.21
CA GLY A 160 -4.89 -0.97 3.46
C GLY A 160 -4.21 -2.31 3.30
N TYR A 161 -3.06 -2.49 3.95
CA TYR A 161 -2.31 -3.73 4.01
C TYR A 161 -2.28 -4.30 5.42
N SER A 162 -2.52 -5.61 5.58
CA SER A 162 -2.43 -6.29 6.87
C SER A 162 -3.38 -5.66 7.91
N ILE A 163 -2.92 -5.30 9.10
CA ILE A 163 -3.73 -4.56 10.09
C ILE A 163 -4.17 -3.18 9.54
N GLY A 164 -3.41 -2.58 8.63
CA GLY A 164 -3.80 -1.36 7.93
C GLY A 164 -5.08 -1.52 7.11
N ALA A 165 -5.35 -2.73 6.59
CA ALA A 165 -6.62 -3.02 5.90
C ALA A 165 -7.80 -3.00 6.88
N SER A 166 -7.61 -3.52 8.10
CA SER A 166 -8.63 -3.49 9.15
C SER A 166 -8.85 -2.07 9.68
N TRP A 167 -7.79 -1.26 9.77
CA TRP A 167 -7.89 0.16 10.11
C TRP A 167 -8.63 0.96 9.03
N CYS A 168 -8.33 0.73 7.74
CA CYS A 168 -9.07 1.35 6.63
C CYS A 168 -10.53 0.95 6.63
N ALA A 169 -10.85 -0.31 6.95
CA ALA A 169 -12.22 -0.79 7.08
C ALA A 169 -12.95 -0.10 8.25
N LEU A 170 -12.31 -0.01 9.43
CA LEU A 170 -12.85 0.74 10.57
C LEU A 170 -13.11 2.21 10.18
N TYR A 171 -12.12 2.87 9.57
CA TYR A 171 -12.26 4.24 9.11
C TYR A 171 -13.43 4.40 8.14
N SER A 172 -13.62 3.46 7.22
CA SER A 172 -14.73 3.47 6.26
C SER A 172 -16.10 3.34 6.92
N THR A 173 -16.19 2.68 8.08
CA THR A 173 -17.45 2.62 8.86
C THR A 173 -17.74 3.92 9.61
N LEU A 174 -16.70 4.62 10.06
CA LEU A 174 -16.81 5.87 10.82
C LEU A 174 -17.01 7.09 9.92
N HIS A 175 -16.41 7.08 8.72
CA HIS A 175 -16.38 8.21 7.79
C HIS A 175 -16.78 7.79 6.35
N PRO A 176 -17.98 7.23 6.14
CA PRO A 176 -18.42 6.76 4.82
C PRO A 176 -18.55 7.88 3.79
N ASP A 177 -18.64 9.13 4.23
CA ASP A 177 -18.66 10.34 3.41
C ASP A 177 -17.28 10.75 2.87
N LYS A 178 -16.18 10.19 3.41
CA LYS A 178 -14.80 10.51 3.02
C LYS A 178 -14.14 9.42 2.17
N VAL A 179 -14.72 8.22 2.10
CA VAL A 179 -14.13 7.06 1.40
C VAL A 179 -14.87 6.80 0.09
N ASN A 180 -14.10 6.78 -1.02
CA ASN A 180 -14.63 6.48 -2.36
C ASN A 180 -14.67 4.97 -2.61
N LYS A 181 -13.52 4.29 -2.53
CA LYS A 181 -13.38 2.84 -2.64
C LYS A 181 -12.44 2.33 -1.54
N LEU A 182 -12.63 1.08 -1.14
CA LEU A 182 -11.82 0.40 -0.13
C LEU A 182 -11.18 -0.85 -0.70
N VAL A 183 -9.85 -0.95 -0.58
CA VAL A 183 -9.09 -2.18 -0.85
C VAL A 183 -8.55 -2.72 0.47
N MET A 184 -8.89 -3.96 0.78
CA MET A 184 -8.43 -4.70 1.95
C MET A 184 -7.47 -5.80 1.51
N TYR A 185 -6.16 -5.51 1.51
CA TYR A 185 -5.15 -6.49 1.15
C TYR A 185 -4.55 -7.16 2.38
N GLY A 186 -4.63 -8.50 2.44
CA GLY A 186 -4.13 -9.31 3.54
C GLY A 186 -4.73 -8.92 4.89
N ALA A 187 -6.01 -8.59 4.95
CA ALA A 187 -6.66 -8.03 6.13
C ALA A 187 -6.53 -8.94 7.36
N VAL A 188 -6.36 -8.34 8.53
CA VAL A 188 -6.51 -9.05 9.80
C VAL A 188 -8.01 -9.14 10.12
N TYR A 189 -8.60 -10.32 9.95
CA TYR A 189 -10.03 -10.56 10.16
C TYR A 189 -10.32 -12.03 10.50
N GLY A 190 -11.35 -12.26 11.29
CA GLY A 190 -11.80 -13.58 11.67
C GLY A 190 -11.04 -14.19 12.86
N LYS A 191 -11.63 -15.24 13.44
CA LYS A 191 -11.05 -15.93 14.59
C LYS A 191 -9.81 -16.74 14.18
N ASN A 192 -8.76 -16.64 14.99
CA ASN A 192 -7.56 -17.46 14.82
C ASN A 192 -6.92 -17.79 16.19
N PRO A 193 -7.16 -18.99 16.74
CA PRO A 193 -6.65 -19.38 18.06
C PRO A 193 -5.12 -19.33 18.17
N THR A 194 -4.40 -19.55 17.06
CA THR A 194 -2.92 -19.48 17.07
C THR A 194 -2.43 -18.06 17.36
N PHE A 195 -3.05 -17.05 16.75
CA PHE A 195 -2.72 -15.65 17.03
C PHE A 195 -3.22 -15.18 18.38
N VAL A 196 -4.38 -15.66 18.84
CA VAL A 196 -4.84 -15.42 20.22
C VAL A 196 -3.80 -15.88 21.22
N LYS A 197 -3.28 -17.10 21.04
CA LYS A 197 -2.21 -17.63 21.91
C LYS A 197 -0.90 -16.86 21.79
N ALA A 198 -0.53 -16.45 20.58
CA ALA A 198 0.75 -15.76 20.32
C ALA A 198 0.82 -14.33 20.91
N PHE A 199 -0.31 -13.62 20.95
CA PHE A 199 -0.39 -12.22 21.38
C PHE A 199 -1.21 -12.01 22.66
N GLY A 200 -1.77 -13.06 23.22
CA GLY A 200 -2.47 -13.03 24.49
C GLY A 200 -1.53 -13.09 25.70
N ASP A 201 -2.12 -12.86 26.87
CA ASP A 201 -1.42 -13.01 28.15
C ASP A 201 -0.86 -14.44 28.30
N PRO A 202 0.42 -14.61 28.66
CA PRO A 202 1.02 -15.93 28.81
C PRO A 202 0.30 -16.85 29.83
N THR A 203 -0.41 -16.27 30.80
CA THR A 203 -1.16 -17.01 31.83
C THR A 203 -2.62 -17.21 31.49
N ASN A 204 -3.18 -16.36 30.62
CA ASN A 204 -4.55 -16.45 30.12
C ASN A 204 -4.62 -15.93 28.66
N PRO A 205 -4.37 -16.76 27.68
CA PRO A 205 -4.30 -16.33 26.26
C PRO A 205 -5.56 -15.65 25.73
N ASP A 206 -6.72 -15.85 26.31
CA ASP A 206 -7.97 -15.18 25.91
C ASP A 206 -8.01 -13.70 26.31
N ARG A 207 -7.10 -13.28 27.19
CA ARG A 207 -6.90 -11.88 27.58
C ARG A 207 -5.81 -11.24 26.73
N PRO A 208 -6.00 -10.00 26.25
CA PRO A 208 -4.91 -9.23 25.62
C PRO A 208 -3.76 -9.00 26.61
N TYR A 209 -2.52 -9.11 26.13
CA TYR A 209 -1.33 -8.95 26.96
C TYR A 209 -0.92 -7.48 27.08
N TYR A 210 -1.58 -6.72 27.94
CA TYR A 210 -1.26 -5.31 28.17
C TYR A 210 0.11 -5.08 28.81
N GLU A 211 0.61 -6.05 29.57
CA GLU A 211 1.88 -6.03 30.26
C GLU A 211 3.09 -6.13 29.30
N MET A 212 2.84 -6.32 27.99
CA MET A 212 3.91 -6.19 26.97
C MET A 212 4.46 -4.77 26.89
N GLY A 213 3.77 -3.77 27.48
CA GLY A 213 4.20 -2.37 27.55
C GLY A 213 4.02 -1.61 26.24
N ALA A 214 4.55 -0.39 26.20
CA ALA A 214 4.33 0.58 25.13
C ALA A 214 4.76 0.09 23.74
N TYR A 215 5.92 -0.58 23.66
CA TYR A 215 6.56 -0.97 22.41
C TYR A 215 7.42 -2.23 22.59
N ARG A 216 7.87 -2.78 21.47
CA ARG A 216 8.86 -3.88 21.40
C ARG A 216 10.01 -3.54 20.47
N TYR A 217 11.10 -4.26 20.62
CA TYR A 217 12.21 -4.28 19.66
C TYR A 217 12.09 -5.51 18.77
N VAL A 218 12.18 -5.29 17.45
CA VAL A 218 12.09 -6.35 16.43
C VAL A 218 13.44 -6.42 15.72
N PRO A 219 14.22 -7.49 15.92
CA PRO A 219 15.50 -7.67 15.25
C PRO A 219 15.30 -8.08 13.77
N ARG A 220 16.38 -7.95 12.97
CA ARG A 220 16.39 -8.32 11.55
C ARG A 220 15.92 -9.77 11.31
N SER A 221 16.35 -10.70 12.13
CA SER A 221 15.97 -12.12 12.01
C SER A 221 14.46 -12.32 12.15
N GLU A 222 13.81 -11.67 13.14
CA GLU A 222 12.36 -11.82 13.35
C GLU A 222 11.55 -11.32 12.14
N ILE A 223 12.01 -10.25 11.46
CA ILE A 223 11.37 -9.74 10.25
C ILE A 223 11.44 -10.78 9.13
N LEU A 224 12.61 -11.38 8.92
CA LEU A 224 12.80 -12.40 7.89
C LEU A 224 12.06 -13.69 8.24
N ASP A 225 12.16 -14.14 9.50
CA ASP A 225 11.49 -15.35 9.97
C ASP A 225 9.96 -15.24 9.81
N SER A 226 9.39 -14.04 9.98
CA SER A 226 7.97 -13.80 9.79
C SER A 226 7.52 -14.05 8.34
N TRP A 227 8.35 -13.70 7.35
CA TRP A 227 8.07 -14.00 5.95
C TRP A 227 8.36 -15.48 5.62
N ASP A 228 9.48 -16.00 6.11
CA ASP A 228 9.88 -17.38 5.91
C ASP A 228 8.85 -18.40 6.42
N ALA A 229 8.13 -18.05 7.49
CA ALA A 229 7.07 -18.90 8.05
C ALA A 229 5.89 -19.12 7.09
N TRP A 230 5.68 -18.24 6.09
CA TRP A 230 4.59 -18.31 5.13
C TRP A 230 4.94 -19.08 3.84
N ILE A 231 6.23 -19.29 3.56
CA ILE A 231 6.69 -19.90 2.31
C ILE A 231 7.39 -21.22 2.64
N LYS A 232 6.99 -22.28 1.94
CA LYS A 232 7.73 -23.55 2.02
C LYS A 232 9.19 -23.34 1.64
N PRO A 233 10.15 -23.92 2.35
CA PRO A 233 11.58 -23.68 2.12
C PRO A 233 12.01 -23.77 0.66
N GLU A 234 11.52 -24.79 -0.07
CA GLU A 234 11.82 -25.02 -1.48
C GLU A 234 11.25 -23.98 -2.45
N LEU A 235 10.28 -23.17 -2.00
CA LEU A 235 9.65 -22.11 -2.80
C LEU A 235 10.18 -20.71 -2.51
N ARG A 236 11.03 -20.55 -1.49
CA ARG A 236 11.50 -19.22 -1.05
C ARG A 236 12.22 -18.48 -2.17
N ASP A 237 13.18 -19.10 -2.83
CA ASP A 237 13.93 -18.50 -3.94
C ASP A 237 13.12 -18.46 -5.26
N VAL A 238 12.07 -19.29 -5.36
CA VAL A 238 11.16 -19.25 -6.50
C VAL A 238 10.27 -18.02 -6.43
N TRP A 239 9.74 -17.68 -5.25
CA TRP A 239 8.76 -16.61 -5.07
C TRP A 239 9.38 -15.25 -4.71
N ARG A 240 10.60 -15.23 -4.16
CA ARG A 240 11.29 -14.02 -3.67
C ARG A 240 12.58 -13.76 -4.42
N GLU A 241 13.00 -12.52 -4.40
CA GLU A 241 14.32 -12.08 -4.83
C GLU A 241 15.14 -11.62 -3.62
N LYS A 242 16.38 -12.11 -3.52
CA LYS A 242 17.25 -11.73 -2.40
C LYS A 242 17.47 -10.22 -2.33
N GLU A 243 17.63 -9.57 -3.47
CA GLU A 243 17.82 -8.12 -3.55
C GLU A 243 16.63 -7.37 -2.95
N VAL A 244 15.39 -7.82 -3.21
CA VAL A 244 14.17 -7.22 -2.67
C VAL A 244 14.09 -7.40 -1.16
N ILE A 245 14.45 -8.61 -0.66
CA ILE A 245 14.47 -8.90 0.77
C ILE A 245 15.45 -7.97 1.49
N ASP A 246 16.69 -7.91 1.00
CA ASP A 246 17.76 -7.11 1.61
C ASP A 246 17.41 -5.62 1.59
N ALA A 247 16.96 -5.11 0.45
CA ALA A 247 16.55 -3.73 0.29
C ALA A 247 15.37 -3.35 1.21
N TRP A 248 14.37 -4.23 1.32
CA TRP A 248 13.21 -4.00 2.19
C TRP A 248 13.62 -3.95 3.68
N ILE A 249 14.41 -4.92 4.15
CA ILE A 249 14.86 -4.95 5.53
C ILE A 249 15.76 -3.75 5.84
N ASP A 250 16.69 -3.40 4.94
CA ASP A 250 17.56 -2.25 5.11
C ASP A 250 16.78 -0.92 5.16
N ALA A 251 15.73 -0.79 4.32
CA ALA A 251 14.86 0.37 4.33
C ALA A 251 14.04 0.48 5.62
N ILE A 252 13.54 -0.64 6.16
CA ILE A 252 12.87 -0.67 7.48
C ILE A 252 13.82 -0.15 8.57
N PHE A 253 15.05 -0.66 8.61
CA PHE A 253 16.05 -0.24 9.60
C PHE A 253 16.45 1.22 9.43
N ALA A 254 16.55 1.71 8.20
CA ALA A 254 16.82 3.12 7.91
C ALA A 254 15.66 4.05 8.34
N SER A 255 14.43 3.51 8.44
CA SER A 255 13.25 4.26 8.87
C SER A 255 13.17 4.49 10.38
N ASP A 256 13.95 3.75 11.19
CA ASP A 256 14.09 3.97 12.64
C ASP A 256 15.46 4.57 12.95
N PRO A 257 15.55 5.84 13.36
CA PRO A 257 16.82 6.54 13.56
C PRO A 257 17.76 5.87 14.58
N THR A 258 17.23 5.03 15.45
CA THR A 258 17.98 4.38 16.53
C THR A 258 18.15 2.87 16.34
N ALA A 259 17.64 2.30 15.25
CA ALA A 259 17.65 0.85 15.01
C ALA A 259 19.06 0.24 15.08
N ARG A 260 20.02 0.89 14.44
CA ARG A 260 21.43 0.45 14.36
C ARG A 260 22.26 0.76 15.61
N GLN A 261 21.69 1.51 16.58
CA GLN A 261 22.35 1.82 17.84
C GLN A 261 22.06 0.79 18.94
N ARG A 262 21.12 -0.11 18.69
CA ARG A 262 20.74 -1.19 19.62
C ARG A 262 21.59 -2.43 19.40
N SER A 263 21.74 -3.22 20.44
CA SER A 263 22.45 -4.51 20.38
C SER A 263 21.53 -5.63 20.94
N PRO A 264 21.07 -6.57 20.11
CA PRO A 264 21.22 -6.61 18.65
C PRO A 264 20.50 -5.44 17.95
N GLU A 265 20.95 -5.09 16.72
CA GLU A 265 20.24 -4.12 15.88
C GLU A 265 18.76 -4.50 15.77
N SER A 266 17.88 -3.56 16.04
CA SER A 266 16.42 -3.80 16.07
C SER A 266 15.64 -2.51 15.87
N ILE A 267 14.50 -2.61 15.21
CA ILE A 267 13.55 -1.50 15.11
C ILE A 267 12.64 -1.46 16.34
N GLN A 268 12.16 -0.28 16.68
CA GLN A 268 11.20 -0.07 17.76
C GLN A 268 9.79 0.04 17.17
N VAL A 269 8.89 -0.85 17.57
CA VAL A 269 7.53 -0.96 17.05
C VAL A 269 6.52 -0.82 18.21
N PRO A 270 5.49 0.04 18.09
CA PRO A 270 4.42 0.14 19.08
C PRO A 270 3.68 -1.18 19.27
N ASN A 271 3.28 -1.49 20.49
CA ASN A 271 2.59 -2.74 20.81
C ASN A 271 1.06 -2.69 20.66
N GLY A 272 0.46 -1.51 20.53
CA GLY A 272 -0.99 -1.37 20.40
C GLY A 272 -1.59 -2.18 19.24
N PRO A 273 -0.98 -2.21 18.04
CA PRO A 273 -1.47 -3.02 16.93
C PRO A 273 -1.51 -4.53 17.22
N TYR A 274 -0.62 -5.06 18.07
CA TYR A 274 -0.65 -6.48 18.48
C TYR A 274 -1.82 -6.78 19.44
N ILE A 275 -2.20 -5.81 20.25
CA ILE A 275 -3.43 -5.90 21.05
C ILE A 275 -4.64 -5.92 20.13
N ASP A 276 -4.68 -5.05 19.11
CA ASP A 276 -5.78 -5.04 18.12
C ASP A 276 -5.84 -6.37 17.36
N TRP A 277 -4.71 -6.98 17.00
CA TRP A 277 -4.65 -8.31 16.40
C TRP A 277 -5.25 -9.37 17.31
N HIS A 278 -4.86 -9.38 18.59
CA HIS A 278 -5.41 -10.31 19.57
C HIS A 278 -6.94 -10.17 19.66
N GLU A 279 -7.45 -8.93 19.78
CA GLU A 279 -8.88 -8.65 19.86
C GLU A 279 -9.64 -9.20 18.63
N ILE A 280 -9.14 -8.91 17.42
CA ILE A 280 -9.74 -9.39 16.18
C ILE A 280 -9.79 -10.93 16.15
N HIS A 281 -8.66 -11.58 16.43
CA HIS A 281 -8.55 -13.03 16.34
C HIS A 281 -9.27 -13.76 17.49
N ALA A 282 -9.54 -13.08 18.61
CA ALA A 282 -10.43 -13.54 19.65
C ALA A 282 -11.94 -13.36 19.29
N GLY A 283 -12.24 -12.80 18.12
CA GLY A 283 -13.60 -12.58 17.62
C GLY A 283 -14.20 -11.23 18.00
N ARG A 284 -13.41 -10.31 18.54
CA ARG A 284 -13.80 -8.93 18.85
C ARG A 284 -13.34 -8.01 17.72
N SER A 285 -14.06 -8.02 16.60
CA SER A 285 -13.72 -7.26 15.40
C SER A 285 -13.62 -5.75 15.69
N LEU A 286 -12.66 -5.07 15.07
CA LEU A 286 -12.52 -3.60 15.15
C LEU A 286 -13.66 -2.88 14.43
N PHE A 287 -14.26 -3.48 13.43
CA PHE A 287 -15.27 -2.84 12.58
C PHE A 287 -16.46 -3.77 12.31
N ASP A 288 -17.58 -3.19 11.96
CA ASP A 288 -18.77 -3.88 11.50
C ASP A 288 -18.82 -3.84 9.96
N PRO A 289 -18.59 -4.97 9.26
CA PRO A 289 -18.58 -5.00 7.80
C PRO A 289 -19.90 -4.52 7.18
N THR A 290 -21.03 -4.70 7.89
CA THR A 290 -22.35 -4.30 7.38
C THR A 290 -22.51 -2.79 7.22
N LYS A 291 -21.64 -2.00 7.87
CA LYS A 291 -21.66 -0.52 7.82
C LYS A 291 -20.75 0.06 6.73
N ILE A 292 -19.94 -0.74 6.06
CA ILE A 292 -19.07 -0.27 4.98
C ILE A 292 -19.94 0.04 3.75
N LYS A 293 -19.97 1.32 3.36
CA LYS A 293 -20.76 1.83 2.21
C LYS A 293 -19.94 2.02 0.95
N ALA A 294 -18.62 1.93 1.03
CA ALA A 294 -17.74 2.04 -0.12
C ALA A 294 -17.72 0.72 -0.91
N PRO A 295 -17.63 0.75 -2.25
CA PRO A 295 -17.24 -0.40 -3.03
C PRO A 295 -15.97 -1.01 -2.43
N THR A 296 -15.94 -2.34 -2.27
CA THR A 296 -14.86 -3.00 -1.51
C THR A 296 -14.26 -4.17 -2.26
N LEU A 297 -12.91 -4.18 -2.34
CA LEU A 297 -12.12 -5.30 -2.83
C LEU A 297 -11.36 -5.95 -1.66
N ILE A 298 -11.54 -7.25 -1.49
CA ILE A 298 -10.74 -8.08 -0.58
C ILE A 298 -9.71 -8.82 -1.43
N VAL A 299 -8.42 -8.62 -1.13
CA VAL A 299 -7.32 -9.32 -1.82
C VAL A 299 -6.47 -10.05 -0.79
N ARG A 300 -6.05 -11.28 -1.11
CA ARG A 300 -5.14 -12.07 -0.30
C ARG A 300 -4.20 -12.91 -1.17
N GLY A 301 -3.08 -13.34 -0.63
CA GLY A 301 -2.25 -14.39 -1.25
C GLY A 301 -2.94 -15.76 -1.18
N SER A 302 -2.63 -16.64 -2.10
CA SER A 302 -3.18 -18.00 -2.12
C SER A 302 -2.59 -18.91 -1.03
N ALA A 303 -1.38 -18.56 -0.53
CA ALA A 303 -0.68 -19.28 0.52
C ALA A 303 -0.23 -18.32 1.63
N GLY A 304 -0.19 -18.78 2.88
CA GLY A 304 0.34 -18.02 4.02
C GLY A 304 -0.31 -16.65 4.22
N GLU A 305 -1.48 -16.61 4.85
CA GLU A 305 -2.24 -15.38 5.07
C GLU A 305 -2.79 -15.26 6.50
N LEU A 306 -2.90 -14.00 6.96
CA LEU A 306 -3.54 -13.67 8.24
C LEU A 306 -5.05 -13.87 8.23
N ILE A 307 -5.66 -13.74 7.04
CA ILE A 307 -7.07 -14.03 6.83
C ILE A 307 -7.21 -15.38 6.11
N SER A 308 -7.93 -16.33 6.72
CA SER A 308 -8.22 -17.60 6.03
C SER A 308 -9.17 -17.38 4.84
N SER A 309 -9.24 -18.36 3.94
CA SER A 309 -10.17 -18.31 2.80
C SER A 309 -11.62 -18.20 3.27
N GLU A 310 -11.97 -18.93 4.33
CA GLU A 310 -13.30 -18.95 4.94
C GLU A 310 -13.64 -17.61 5.59
N ALA A 311 -12.68 -17.01 6.31
CA ALA A 311 -12.87 -15.70 6.92
C ALA A 311 -12.99 -14.59 5.87
N ALA A 312 -12.25 -14.69 4.76
CA ALA A 312 -12.38 -13.74 3.65
C ALA A 312 -13.74 -13.87 2.95
N GLU A 313 -14.26 -15.08 2.81
CA GLU A 313 -15.61 -15.32 2.28
C GLU A 313 -16.68 -14.79 3.23
N GLU A 314 -16.56 -15.06 4.53
CA GLU A 314 -17.45 -14.51 5.55
C GLU A 314 -17.47 -12.98 5.52
N LEU A 315 -16.28 -12.35 5.44
CA LEU A 315 -16.17 -10.90 5.32
C LEU A 315 -16.88 -10.39 4.06
N LEU A 316 -16.64 -11.04 2.91
CA LEU A 316 -17.30 -10.68 1.65
C LEU A 316 -18.84 -10.72 1.79
N GLN A 317 -19.38 -11.78 2.37
CA GLN A 317 -20.82 -11.91 2.56
C GLN A 317 -21.39 -10.82 3.46
N LYS A 318 -20.68 -10.44 4.53
CA LYS A 318 -21.09 -9.40 5.48
C LYS A 318 -21.01 -7.97 4.95
N LEU A 319 -20.38 -7.71 3.82
CA LEU A 319 -20.37 -6.40 3.16
C LEU A 319 -21.71 -6.09 2.48
N THR A 320 -22.78 -6.00 3.27
CA THR A 320 -24.17 -5.88 2.76
C THR A 320 -24.54 -4.46 2.32
N SER A 321 -23.85 -3.44 2.83
CA SER A 321 -24.09 -2.03 2.45
C SER A 321 -23.15 -1.54 1.33
N ALA A 322 -22.16 -2.32 0.92
CA ALA A 322 -21.27 -1.99 -0.19
C ALA A 322 -22.02 -2.12 -1.52
N PRO A 323 -22.01 -1.11 -2.41
CA PRO A 323 -22.71 -1.14 -3.69
C PRO A 323 -22.28 -2.32 -4.58
N TYR A 324 -21.00 -2.63 -4.58
CA TYR A 324 -20.41 -3.84 -5.14
C TYR A 324 -19.19 -4.27 -4.32
N LYS A 325 -18.89 -5.55 -4.38
CA LYS A 325 -17.80 -6.15 -3.62
C LYS A 325 -17.17 -7.29 -4.39
N ARG A 326 -15.86 -7.45 -4.22
CA ARG A 326 -15.09 -8.53 -4.86
C ARG A 326 -14.12 -9.14 -3.88
N ARG A 327 -13.79 -10.40 -4.14
CA ARG A 327 -12.67 -11.10 -3.53
C ARG A 327 -11.78 -11.67 -4.63
N LEU A 328 -10.46 -11.55 -4.44
CA LEU A 328 -9.44 -12.14 -5.30
C LEU A 328 -8.33 -12.75 -4.46
N ASP A 329 -7.91 -13.95 -4.83
CA ASP A 329 -6.74 -14.63 -4.28
C ASP A 329 -5.62 -14.57 -5.34
N ILE A 330 -4.45 -14.02 -4.97
CA ILE A 330 -3.29 -13.95 -5.86
C ILE A 330 -2.57 -15.30 -5.79
N GLY A 331 -2.44 -15.96 -6.93
CA GLY A 331 -1.78 -17.27 -7.03
C GLY A 331 -0.28 -17.19 -6.71
N ASP A 332 0.29 -18.28 -6.17
CA ASP A 332 1.70 -18.42 -5.87
C ASP A 332 2.27 -17.23 -5.07
N SER A 333 1.55 -16.84 -4.04
CA SER A 333 1.93 -15.71 -3.19
C SER A 333 1.45 -15.87 -1.76
N THR A 334 2.10 -15.12 -0.87
CA THR A 334 1.76 -15.05 0.55
C THR A 334 1.20 -13.69 0.92
N HIS A 335 1.12 -13.44 2.24
CA HIS A 335 0.85 -12.12 2.81
C HIS A 335 1.76 -11.00 2.26
N PHE A 336 2.95 -11.37 1.80
CA PHE A 336 3.95 -10.47 1.22
C PHE A 336 3.91 -10.39 -0.31
N ALA A 337 2.79 -10.73 -0.97
CA ALA A 337 2.67 -10.69 -2.44
C ALA A 337 3.18 -9.39 -3.07
N LEU A 338 3.06 -8.24 -2.37
CA LEU A 338 3.56 -6.94 -2.84
C LEU A 338 5.09 -6.87 -2.99
N LEU A 339 5.86 -7.78 -2.37
CA LEU A 339 7.32 -7.90 -2.45
C LEU A 339 7.76 -9.19 -3.15
N GLU A 340 6.83 -10.04 -3.58
CA GLU A 340 7.12 -11.30 -4.25
C GLU A 340 7.18 -11.11 -5.77
N LYS A 341 7.78 -12.06 -6.48
CA LYS A 341 8.03 -11.96 -7.94
C LYS A 341 6.76 -11.72 -8.77
N ASN A 342 5.61 -12.17 -8.28
CA ASN A 342 4.33 -11.97 -8.95
C ASN A 342 3.53 -10.75 -8.44
N HIS A 343 4.17 -9.83 -7.72
CA HIS A 343 3.55 -8.61 -7.17
C HIS A 343 2.71 -7.81 -8.20
N LEU A 344 3.10 -7.83 -9.47
CA LEU A 344 2.34 -7.15 -10.52
C LEU A 344 0.92 -7.70 -10.71
N GLN A 345 0.63 -8.95 -10.32
CA GLN A 345 -0.75 -9.44 -10.33
C GLN A 345 -1.59 -8.67 -9.29
N LEU A 346 -1.06 -8.49 -8.07
CA LEU A 346 -1.69 -7.70 -7.03
C LEU A 346 -1.91 -6.24 -7.47
N TYR A 347 -0.87 -5.60 -8.03
CA TYR A 347 -0.95 -4.20 -8.44
C TYR A 347 -2.02 -4.00 -9.52
N ARG A 348 -2.07 -4.88 -10.52
CA ARG A 348 -3.03 -4.82 -11.64
C ARG A 348 -4.48 -5.02 -11.19
N VAL A 349 -4.75 -5.97 -10.29
CA VAL A 349 -6.13 -6.20 -9.83
C VAL A 349 -6.65 -5.06 -8.98
N VAL A 350 -5.77 -4.43 -8.18
CA VAL A 350 -6.13 -3.23 -7.41
C VAL A 350 -6.33 -2.03 -8.31
N GLN A 351 -5.44 -1.79 -9.27
CA GLN A 351 -5.61 -0.74 -10.27
C GLN A 351 -6.96 -0.88 -10.99
N ALA A 352 -7.23 -2.04 -11.58
CA ALA A 352 -8.47 -2.29 -12.32
C ALA A 352 -9.72 -2.03 -11.46
N PHE A 353 -9.71 -2.43 -10.19
CA PHE A 353 -10.80 -2.14 -9.27
C PHE A 353 -10.96 -0.64 -8.98
N LEU A 354 -9.87 0.10 -8.86
CA LEU A 354 -9.92 1.54 -8.60
C LEU A 354 -10.37 2.35 -9.83
N GLU A 355 -10.15 1.85 -11.04
CA GLU A 355 -10.56 2.47 -12.30
C GLU A 355 -12.06 2.28 -12.65
N GLU A 356 -12.75 1.32 -12.06
CA GLU A 356 -14.20 1.10 -12.23
C GLU A 356 -15.03 2.21 -11.60
#